data_6fe282c6977820c8a47b6d01c150d219
#
_entry.id   6fe282c6977820c8a47b6d01c150d219
#
_cell.length_a   1.000
_cell.length_b   1.000
_cell.length_c   1.000
_cell.angle_alpha   90.00
_cell.angle_beta   90.00
_cell.angle_gamma   90.00
#
_symmetry.space_group_name_H-M   'P 1'
#
loop_
_entity.id
_entity.type
_entity.pdbx_description
1 polymer ?
#
loop_
_entity_poly.entity_id
_entity_poly.type
_entity_poly.pdbx_seq_one_letter_code
_entity_poly.pdbx_strand_id
1 'polypeptide(L)'
;MAEALKIKHGTKMHLAFDATGSEEPKFNMICTFNKAVDNSAFLVSVPMVGGKALVPDENKKLLFRYGTGENENIVAGYVDDTVKEGIRTYWKIRRVTEQRQFVKRIDVRMKVELPVKYMQDNWALNSEGEIDKENGQTMDISNNGLAVYLNRWFEVGETCIFTLPRIGTASAGRPETEVVGVVCWMREMPKGGPFRFATGIQLRFANMEERKKMQEYVAYVKTRYKL
;
A
#
# COMPACT_ATOMS: atom_id res chain seq x y z
N MET A 1 -24.74 0.09 -3.76
CA MET A 1 -24.73 -0.03 -5.25
C MET A 1 -23.38 0.50 -5.73
N ALA A 2 -22.68 -0.20 -6.60
CA ALA A 2 -21.42 0.30 -7.16
C ALA A 2 -21.70 1.53 -8.05
N GLU A 3 -20.90 2.59 -7.86
CA GLU A 3 -21.01 3.80 -8.66
C GLU A 3 -20.57 3.52 -10.11
N ALA A 4 -21.25 4.13 -11.10
CA ALA A 4 -20.92 3.97 -12.50
C ALA A 4 -19.49 4.44 -12.80
N LEU A 5 -18.75 3.69 -13.62
CA LEU A 5 -17.41 4.07 -14.06
C LEU A 5 -17.48 5.30 -14.98
N LYS A 6 -16.93 6.42 -14.52
CA LYS A 6 -16.83 7.67 -15.30
C LYS A 6 -15.51 7.71 -16.08
N ILE A 7 -15.30 6.76 -16.98
CA ILE A 7 -14.10 6.69 -17.84
C ILE A 7 -14.51 7.02 -19.28
N LYS A 8 -13.75 7.89 -19.93
CA LYS A 8 -13.99 8.25 -21.34
C LYS A 8 -13.52 7.14 -22.28
N HIS A 9 -14.27 6.90 -23.35
CA HIS A 9 -13.85 6.02 -24.44
C HIS A 9 -12.45 6.41 -24.95
N GLY A 10 -11.61 5.43 -25.22
CA GLY A 10 -10.24 5.66 -25.69
C GLY A 10 -9.22 5.96 -24.59
N THR A 11 -9.63 6.03 -23.30
CA THR A 11 -8.69 6.23 -22.20
C THR A 11 -7.69 5.09 -22.13
N LYS A 12 -6.40 5.42 -22.17
CA LYS A 12 -5.31 4.44 -21.94
C LYS A 12 -5.30 4.03 -20.48
N MET A 13 -5.23 2.74 -20.25
CA MET A 13 -5.14 2.13 -18.94
C MET A 13 -3.88 1.28 -18.85
N HIS A 14 -3.12 1.46 -17.77
CA HIS A 14 -1.99 0.61 -17.46
C HIS A 14 -2.50 -0.60 -16.67
N LEU A 15 -2.13 -1.77 -17.11
CA LEU A 15 -2.60 -3.04 -16.56
C LEU A 15 -1.49 -3.77 -15.82
N ALA A 16 -1.82 -4.33 -14.67
CA ALA A 16 -0.99 -5.26 -13.90
C ALA A 16 -1.81 -6.46 -13.44
N PHE A 17 -1.14 -7.59 -13.21
CA PHE A 17 -1.72 -8.64 -12.39
C PHE A 17 -1.67 -8.23 -10.92
N ASP A 18 -2.74 -8.53 -10.17
CA ASP A 18 -2.74 -8.32 -8.72
C ASP A 18 -1.72 -9.28 -8.09
N ALA A 19 -0.65 -8.71 -7.55
CA ALA A 19 0.37 -9.50 -6.86
C ALA A 19 -0.19 -9.94 -5.51
N THR A 20 -0.30 -11.25 -5.30
CA THR A 20 -0.57 -11.83 -3.98
C THR A 20 0.66 -11.64 -3.11
N GLY A 21 0.66 -10.64 -2.24
CA GLY A 21 1.77 -10.39 -1.33
C GLY A 21 2.15 -8.91 -1.17
N SER A 22 3.34 -8.66 -0.65
CA SER A 22 3.88 -7.32 -0.36
C SER A 22 4.48 -6.60 -1.57
N GLU A 23 4.52 -7.23 -2.74
CA GLU A 23 5.08 -6.61 -3.95
C GLU A 23 4.12 -5.60 -4.56
N GLU A 24 4.66 -4.48 -5.01
CA GLU A 24 3.89 -3.49 -5.75
C GLU A 24 3.51 -4.03 -7.13
N PRO A 25 2.25 -3.84 -7.58
CA PRO A 25 1.81 -4.28 -8.90
C PRO A 25 2.66 -3.59 -9.99
N LYS A 26 3.23 -4.39 -10.89
CA LYS A 26 4.01 -3.87 -12.02
C LYS A 26 3.08 -3.58 -13.19
N PHE A 27 2.71 -2.31 -13.38
CA PHE A 27 1.86 -1.84 -14.47
C PHE A 27 2.66 -1.73 -15.79
N ASN A 28 3.00 -2.86 -16.36
CA ASN A 28 3.86 -2.97 -17.55
C ASN A 28 3.10 -3.29 -18.85
N MET A 29 1.78 -3.45 -18.78
CA MET A 29 0.93 -3.67 -19.95
C MET A 29 -0.01 -2.49 -20.16
N ILE A 30 -0.45 -2.29 -21.39
CA ILE A 30 -1.36 -1.21 -21.75
C ILE A 30 -2.57 -1.79 -22.48
N CYS A 31 -3.76 -1.33 -22.08
CA CYS A 31 -5.00 -1.52 -22.79
C CYS A 31 -5.74 -0.17 -22.94
N THR A 32 -6.82 -0.17 -23.69
CA THR A 32 -7.64 1.02 -23.92
C THR A 32 -9.07 0.73 -23.46
N PHE A 33 -9.63 1.60 -22.64
CA PHE A 33 -11.03 1.51 -22.24
C PHE A 33 -11.93 1.75 -23.45
N ASN A 34 -12.86 0.82 -23.70
CA ASN A 34 -13.85 0.96 -24.76
C ASN A 34 -15.15 1.58 -24.22
N LYS A 35 -15.86 0.86 -23.37
CA LYS A 35 -17.11 1.33 -22.76
C LYS A 35 -17.42 0.57 -21.47
N ALA A 36 -18.24 1.18 -20.61
CA ALA A 36 -18.94 0.44 -19.56
C ALA A 36 -20.04 -0.39 -20.19
N VAL A 37 -20.19 -1.63 -19.78
CA VAL A 37 -21.32 -2.50 -20.15
C VAL A 37 -22.49 -2.21 -19.20
N ASP A 38 -22.17 -2.16 -17.92
CA ASP A 38 -23.07 -1.80 -16.82
C ASP A 38 -22.27 -1.32 -15.61
N ASN A 39 -22.88 -1.24 -14.43
CA ASN A 39 -22.18 -0.84 -13.20
C ASN A 39 -21.17 -1.88 -12.69
N SER A 40 -21.26 -3.12 -13.17
CA SER A 40 -20.42 -4.24 -12.73
C SER A 40 -19.39 -4.69 -13.77
N ALA A 41 -19.46 -4.22 -15.02
CA ALA A 41 -18.59 -4.66 -16.09
C ALA A 41 -18.23 -3.55 -17.10
N PHE A 42 -17.05 -3.69 -17.71
CA PHE A 42 -16.56 -2.79 -18.76
C PHE A 42 -15.73 -3.55 -19.80
N LEU A 43 -15.59 -2.97 -21.00
CA LEU A 43 -14.77 -3.51 -22.08
C LEU A 43 -13.45 -2.75 -22.20
N VAL A 44 -12.36 -3.51 -22.38
CA VAL A 44 -11.04 -2.98 -22.71
C VAL A 44 -10.47 -3.70 -23.93
N SER A 45 -9.61 -3.03 -24.68
CA SER A 45 -8.86 -3.68 -25.76
C SER A 45 -8.00 -4.80 -25.19
N VAL A 46 -7.84 -5.90 -25.95
CA VAL A 46 -6.93 -6.99 -25.56
C VAL A 46 -5.49 -6.45 -25.49
N PRO A 47 -4.79 -6.58 -24.32
CA PRO A 47 -3.40 -6.15 -24.22
C PRO A 47 -2.49 -6.98 -25.12
N MET A 48 -1.44 -6.32 -25.64
CA MET A 48 -0.42 -6.97 -26.46
C MET A 48 0.90 -7.03 -25.69
N VAL A 49 1.54 -8.18 -25.68
CA VAL A 49 2.86 -8.39 -25.07
C VAL A 49 3.75 -9.03 -26.11
N GLY A 50 4.86 -8.35 -26.47
CA GLY A 50 5.77 -8.84 -27.51
C GLY A 50 5.11 -9.06 -28.88
N GLY A 51 4.11 -8.23 -29.23
CA GLY A 51 3.36 -8.35 -30.50
C GLY A 51 2.31 -9.45 -30.53
N LYS A 52 2.10 -10.18 -29.45
CA LYS A 52 1.07 -11.22 -29.30
C LYS A 52 -0.03 -10.78 -28.36
N ALA A 53 -1.27 -11.13 -28.70
CA ALA A 53 -2.40 -10.90 -27.81
C ALA A 53 -2.22 -11.71 -26.51
N LEU A 54 -2.40 -11.07 -25.38
CA LEU A 54 -2.35 -11.74 -24.09
C LEU A 54 -3.57 -12.68 -23.98
N VAL A 55 -3.33 -13.91 -23.56
CA VAL A 55 -4.41 -14.86 -23.26
C VAL A 55 -4.89 -14.55 -21.83
N PRO A 56 -6.20 -14.32 -21.65
CA PRO A 56 -6.72 -14.02 -20.32
C PRO A 56 -6.63 -15.26 -19.41
N ASP A 57 -6.31 -15.03 -18.14
CA ASP A 57 -6.47 -16.01 -17.09
C ASP A 57 -7.65 -15.54 -16.23
N GLU A 58 -8.78 -16.24 -16.36
CA GLU A 58 -10.05 -15.87 -15.70
C GLU A 58 -9.96 -15.88 -14.16
N ASN A 59 -8.99 -16.61 -13.62
CA ASN A 59 -8.78 -16.71 -12.18
C ASN A 59 -7.83 -15.62 -11.64
N LYS A 60 -7.17 -14.86 -12.51
CA LYS A 60 -6.25 -13.80 -12.08
C LYS A 60 -6.94 -12.46 -12.03
N LYS A 61 -6.89 -11.86 -10.85
CA LYS A 61 -7.33 -10.50 -10.65
C LYS A 61 -6.40 -9.52 -11.36
N LEU A 62 -6.98 -8.62 -12.10
CA LEU A 62 -6.31 -7.57 -12.86
C LEU A 62 -6.54 -6.22 -12.21
N LEU A 63 -5.52 -5.36 -12.25
CA LEU A 63 -5.57 -3.99 -11.80
C LEU A 63 -5.40 -3.08 -13.02
N PHE A 64 -6.32 -2.15 -13.21
CA PHE A 64 -6.33 -1.17 -14.30
C PHE A 64 -6.12 0.23 -13.72
N ARG A 65 -4.98 0.83 -13.99
CA ARG A 65 -4.64 2.19 -13.57
C ARG A 65 -4.89 3.16 -14.71
N TYR A 66 -5.60 4.25 -14.44
CA TYR A 66 -5.93 5.30 -15.40
C TYR A 66 -5.96 6.68 -14.74
N GLY A 67 -5.87 7.74 -15.56
CA GLY A 67 -5.71 9.11 -15.07
C GLY A 67 -4.24 9.54 -15.04
N THR A 68 -3.98 10.73 -14.54
CA THR A 68 -2.64 11.32 -14.45
C THR A 68 -2.47 12.12 -13.16
N GLY A 69 -1.27 12.07 -12.58
CA GLY A 69 -0.92 12.84 -11.39
C GLY A 69 -1.76 12.49 -10.18
N GLU A 70 -2.37 13.49 -9.54
CA GLU A 70 -3.20 13.30 -8.35
C GLU A 70 -4.55 12.63 -8.63
N ASN A 71 -4.94 12.54 -9.91
CA ASN A 71 -6.20 11.95 -10.36
C ASN A 71 -6.00 10.53 -10.92
N GLU A 72 -4.95 9.84 -10.52
CA GLU A 72 -4.79 8.42 -10.87
C GLU A 72 -5.78 7.56 -10.07
N ASN A 73 -6.45 6.66 -10.78
CA ASN A 73 -7.42 5.74 -10.21
C ASN A 73 -7.03 4.30 -10.56
N ILE A 74 -7.38 3.37 -9.69
CA ILE A 74 -7.29 1.95 -9.97
C ILE A 74 -8.67 1.32 -9.89
N VAL A 75 -9.01 0.54 -10.90
CA VAL A 75 -10.15 -0.37 -10.87
C VAL A 75 -9.63 -1.80 -10.97
N ALA A 76 -10.19 -2.69 -10.16
CA ALA A 76 -9.85 -4.10 -10.17
C ALA A 76 -10.95 -4.93 -10.81
N GLY A 77 -10.58 -6.03 -11.45
CA GLY A 77 -11.56 -6.95 -12.04
C GLY A 77 -10.93 -8.24 -12.52
N TYR A 78 -11.79 -9.14 -12.97
CA TYR A 78 -11.42 -10.41 -13.61
C TYR A 78 -11.89 -10.40 -15.05
N VAL A 79 -11.17 -11.06 -15.95
CA VAL A 79 -11.68 -11.28 -17.30
C VAL A 79 -12.85 -12.27 -17.21
N ASP A 80 -14.02 -11.81 -17.59
CA ASP A 80 -15.27 -12.57 -17.53
C ASP A 80 -15.55 -13.23 -18.88
N ASP A 81 -15.20 -12.55 -19.97
CA ASP A 81 -15.46 -13.01 -21.33
C ASP A 81 -14.60 -12.25 -22.34
N THR A 82 -14.57 -12.75 -23.57
CA THR A 82 -13.96 -12.11 -24.72
C THR A 82 -15.02 -11.78 -25.77
N VAL A 83 -15.25 -10.49 -26.00
CA VAL A 83 -16.31 -9.99 -26.87
C VAL A 83 -15.74 -9.49 -28.20
N LYS A 84 -16.34 -9.87 -29.32
CA LYS A 84 -16.02 -9.33 -30.65
C LYS A 84 -17.01 -8.24 -31.04
N GLU A 85 -16.50 -7.05 -31.39
CA GLU A 85 -17.26 -5.95 -31.98
C GLU A 85 -16.64 -5.58 -33.34
N GLY A 86 -17.28 -5.99 -34.42
CA GLY A 86 -16.72 -5.89 -35.77
C GLY A 86 -15.42 -6.71 -35.90
N ILE A 87 -14.35 -6.06 -36.30
CA ILE A 87 -13.02 -6.70 -36.47
C ILE A 87 -12.18 -6.68 -35.18
N ARG A 88 -12.66 -6.05 -34.12
CA ARG A 88 -11.93 -5.89 -32.87
C ARG A 88 -12.40 -6.85 -31.82
N THR A 89 -11.45 -7.33 -31.02
CA THR A 89 -11.70 -8.18 -29.85
C THR A 89 -11.41 -7.38 -28.59
N TYR A 90 -12.28 -7.52 -27.60
CA TYR A 90 -12.20 -6.86 -26.32
C TYR A 90 -12.31 -7.88 -25.19
N TRP A 91 -11.64 -7.62 -24.08
CA TRP A 91 -11.93 -8.30 -22.84
C TRP A 91 -13.10 -7.62 -22.13
N LYS A 92 -14.08 -8.41 -21.72
CA LYS A 92 -15.13 -8.00 -20.79
C LYS A 92 -14.61 -8.24 -19.38
N ILE A 93 -14.45 -7.16 -18.65
CA ILE A 93 -13.93 -7.20 -17.29
C ILE A 93 -15.08 -7.10 -16.31
N ARG A 94 -15.26 -8.11 -15.48
CA ARG A 94 -16.15 -8.09 -14.32
C ARG A 94 -15.45 -7.33 -13.19
N ARG A 95 -16.00 -6.20 -12.80
CA ARG A 95 -15.44 -5.30 -11.81
C ARG A 95 -15.54 -5.90 -10.40
N VAL A 96 -14.46 -5.81 -9.64
CA VAL A 96 -14.48 -5.97 -8.19
C VAL A 96 -14.84 -4.61 -7.58
N THR A 97 -15.78 -4.57 -6.66
CA THR A 97 -16.57 -3.40 -6.23
C THR A 97 -15.78 -2.23 -5.63
N GLU A 98 -14.47 -2.34 -5.43
CA GLU A 98 -13.68 -1.26 -4.85
C GLU A 98 -12.89 -0.50 -5.93
N GLN A 99 -13.33 0.71 -6.23
CA GLN A 99 -12.49 1.70 -6.90
C GLN A 99 -11.62 2.35 -5.83
N ARG A 100 -10.31 2.17 -5.90
CA ARG A 100 -9.37 2.85 -5.01
C ARG A 100 -8.69 3.97 -5.79
N GLN A 101 -8.65 5.17 -5.19
CA GLN A 101 -7.80 6.22 -5.69
C GLN A 101 -6.35 5.78 -5.50
N PHE A 102 -5.58 5.80 -6.58
CA PHE A 102 -4.14 5.51 -6.50
C PHE A 102 -3.42 6.74 -5.98
N VAL A 103 -3.05 6.72 -4.73
CA VAL A 103 -2.13 7.71 -4.20
C VAL A 103 -0.72 7.28 -4.58
N LYS A 104 -0.15 7.94 -5.59
CA LYS A 104 1.26 7.73 -5.94
C LYS A 104 2.09 8.00 -4.69
N ARG A 105 2.81 6.99 -4.24
CA ARG A 105 3.70 7.13 -3.09
C ARG A 105 4.75 8.17 -3.41
N ILE A 106 4.78 9.25 -2.63
CA ILE A 106 5.78 10.32 -2.76
C ILE A 106 7.13 9.85 -2.20
N ASP A 107 7.09 8.94 -1.21
CA ASP A 107 8.27 8.47 -0.51
C ASP A 107 8.69 7.06 -0.91
N VAL A 108 9.99 6.90 -1.07
CA VAL A 108 10.60 5.58 -1.19
C VAL A 108 10.49 4.88 0.17
N ARG A 109 9.93 3.68 0.16
CA ARG A 109 9.91 2.79 1.32
C ARG A 109 11.12 1.88 1.29
N MET A 110 11.78 1.79 2.41
CA MET A 110 12.94 0.92 2.59
C MET A 110 12.55 -0.29 3.42
N LYS A 111 12.72 -1.49 2.88
CA LYS A 111 12.51 -2.73 3.63
C LYS A 111 13.62 -2.86 4.66
N VAL A 112 13.28 -2.76 5.93
CA VAL A 112 14.21 -2.91 7.04
C VAL A 112 13.49 -3.43 8.28
N GLU A 113 14.08 -4.42 8.91
CA GLU A 113 13.57 -5.03 10.13
C GLU A 113 14.27 -4.41 11.34
N LEU A 114 13.59 -3.49 12.01
CA LEU A 114 14.04 -2.86 13.25
C LEU A 114 13.08 -3.23 14.38
N PRO A 115 13.56 -3.59 15.57
CA PRO A 115 12.71 -3.74 16.73
C PRO A 115 12.09 -2.39 17.05
N VAL A 116 10.80 -2.36 17.31
CA VAL A 116 10.08 -1.13 17.72
C VAL A 116 9.29 -1.42 18.97
N LYS A 117 9.11 -0.40 19.80
CA LYS A 117 8.11 -0.42 20.87
C LYS A 117 6.91 0.38 20.43
N TYR A 118 5.71 -0.01 20.83
CA TYR A 118 4.51 0.72 20.48
C TYR A 118 3.52 0.74 21.64
N MET A 119 2.69 1.78 21.64
CA MET A 119 1.56 1.92 22.53
C MET A 119 0.41 2.64 21.83
N GLN A 120 -0.79 2.47 22.32
CA GLN A 120 -1.95 3.25 21.89
C GLN A 120 -1.96 4.58 22.67
N ASP A 121 -2.39 5.66 22.04
CA ASP A 121 -2.35 7.01 22.63
C ASP A 121 -3.20 7.15 23.91
N ASN A 122 -4.19 6.29 24.10
CA ASN A 122 -5.11 6.31 25.24
C ASN A 122 -4.87 5.19 26.26
N TRP A 123 -3.71 4.56 26.27
CA TRP A 123 -3.43 3.50 27.25
C TRP A 123 -3.31 4.04 28.65
N ALA A 124 -3.88 3.31 29.59
CA ALA A 124 -3.77 3.62 31.00
C ALA A 124 -2.34 3.41 31.50
N LEU A 125 -1.98 4.22 32.48
CA LEU A 125 -0.72 4.04 33.21
C LEU A 125 -0.76 2.74 34.02
N ASN A 126 0.38 2.05 34.11
CA ASN A 126 0.56 0.91 35.00
C ASN A 126 0.68 1.34 36.47
N SER A 127 0.90 0.40 37.38
CA SER A 127 1.05 0.67 38.82
C SER A 127 2.25 1.58 39.20
N GLU A 128 3.21 1.73 38.30
CA GLU A 128 4.40 2.59 38.46
C GLU A 128 4.22 3.95 37.82
N GLY A 129 3.05 4.24 37.24
CA GLY A 129 2.76 5.48 36.52
C GLY A 129 3.35 5.55 35.12
N GLU A 130 3.78 4.43 34.56
CA GLU A 130 4.33 4.32 33.21
C GLU A 130 3.34 3.58 32.28
N ILE A 131 3.48 3.81 31.00
CA ILE A 131 2.72 3.06 29.98
C ILE A 131 3.57 1.89 29.51
N ASP A 132 3.04 0.67 29.65
CA ASP A 132 3.69 -0.54 29.14
C ASP A 132 3.68 -0.54 27.62
N LYS A 133 4.86 -0.33 27.02
CA LYS A 133 5.04 -0.42 25.58
C LYS A 133 5.18 -1.88 25.14
N GLU A 134 4.40 -2.29 24.16
CA GLU A 134 4.52 -3.60 23.53
C GLU A 134 5.64 -3.62 22.47
N ASN A 135 6.16 -4.81 22.18
CA ASN A 135 7.22 -4.98 21.17
C ASN A 135 6.64 -5.32 19.80
N GLY A 136 7.18 -4.71 18.78
CA GLY A 136 6.89 -4.95 17.37
C GLY A 136 8.17 -4.94 16.53
N GLN A 137 8.00 -5.05 15.21
CA GLN A 137 9.11 -5.04 14.25
C GLN A 137 8.70 -4.27 12.98
N THR A 138 9.57 -3.44 12.43
CA THR A 138 9.28 -2.80 11.13
C THR A 138 9.36 -3.83 10.01
N MET A 139 8.52 -3.64 8.99
CA MET A 139 8.61 -4.29 7.67
C MET A 139 9.26 -3.35 6.66
N ASP A 140 8.84 -2.10 6.71
CA ASP A 140 9.41 -1.00 5.92
C ASP A 140 9.28 0.33 6.66
N ILE A 141 10.12 1.29 6.26
CA ILE A 141 10.15 2.65 6.79
C ILE A 141 10.27 3.66 5.65
N SER A 142 9.61 4.81 5.79
CA SER A 142 9.74 5.97 4.91
C SER A 142 9.65 7.26 5.70
N ASN A 143 9.84 8.41 5.05
CA ASN A 143 9.75 9.72 5.70
C ASN A 143 8.37 10.03 6.31
N ASN A 144 7.31 9.41 5.77
CA ASN A 144 5.93 9.70 6.18
C ASN A 144 5.14 8.46 6.64
N GLY A 145 5.79 7.30 6.78
CA GLY A 145 5.08 6.09 7.18
C GLY A 145 5.97 4.92 7.59
N LEU A 146 5.34 3.99 8.29
CA LEU A 146 5.90 2.70 8.71
C LEU A 146 4.96 1.59 8.28
N ALA A 147 5.52 0.44 7.90
CA ALA A 147 4.79 -0.81 8.00
C ALA A 147 5.44 -1.65 9.11
N VAL A 148 4.63 -2.21 10.00
CA VAL A 148 5.08 -2.88 11.22
C VAL A 148 4.36 -4.19 11.47
N TYR A 149 5.05 -5.14 12.08
CA TYR A 149 4.46 -6.35 12.66
C TYR A 149 4.15 -6.11 14.13
N LEU A 150 2.93 -6.45 14.56
CA LEU A 150 2.41 -6.24 15.90
C LEU A 150 1.72 -7.50 16.43
N ASN A 151 1.53 -7.57 17.73
CA ASN A 151 0.76 -8.65 18.37
C ASN A 151 -0.66 -8.23 18.79
N ARG A 152 -0.99 -6.96 18.65
CA ARG A 152 -2.27 -6.38 18.99
C ARG A 152 -3.02 -5.89 17.75
N TRP A 153 -4.34 -6.02 17.77
CA TRP A 153 -5.24 -5.44 16.78
C TRP A 153 -5.51 -3.98 17.09
N PHE A 154 -5.54 -3.17 16.05
CA PHE A 154 -5.96 -1.76 16.10
C PHE A 154 -7.00 -1.51 15.01
N GLU A 155 -7.94 -0.62 15.27
CA GLU A 155 -8.87 -0.17 14.26
C GLU A 155 -8.20 0.82 13.30
N VAL A 156 -8.65 0.84 12.04
CA VAL A 156 -8.20 1.84 11.07
C VAL A 156 -8.64 3.24 11.54
N GLY A 157 -7.69 4.16 11.59
CA GLY A 157 -7.90 5.52 12.12
C GLY A 157 -7.43 5.71 13.56
N GLU A 158 -7.13 4.64 14.31
CA GLU A 158 -6.55 4.78 15.65
C GLU A 158 -5.15 5.38 15.63
N THR A 159 -4.83 6.13 16.66
CA THR A 159 -3.52 6.75 16.86
C THR A 159 -2.65 5.88 17.75
N CYS A 160 -1.42 5.66 17.32
CA CYS A 160 -0.41 4.89 18.04
C CYS A 160 0.89 5.69 18.11
N ILE A 161 1.64 5.48 19.19
CA ILE A 161 2.98 6.02 19.40
C ILE A 161 3.98 4.89 19.20
N PHE A 162 4.97 5.11 18.36
CA PHE A 162 6.04 4.15 18.08
C PHE A 162 7.37 4.73 18.56
N THR A 163 8.14 3.92 19.26
CA THR A 163 9.52 4.23 19.63
C THR A 163 10.45 3.44 18.73
N LEU A 164 11.09 4.15 17.79
CA LEU A 164 12.11 3.61 16.90
C LEU A 164 13.43 3.47 17.66
N PRO A 165 14.19 2.38 17.46
CA PRO A 165 15.38 2.10 18.24
C PRO A 165 16.52 3.07 17.93
N ARG A 166 17.45 3.20 18.85
CA ARG A 166 18.73 3.81 18.57
C ARG A 166 19.47 3.03 17.48
N ILE A 167 20.03 3.74 16.49
CA ILE A 167 20.84 3.13 15.43
C ILE A 167 22.23 3.72 15.47
N GLY A 168 23.25 2.84 15.50
CA GLY A 168 24.66 3.23 15.56
C GLY A 168 25.18 3.37 17.00
N THR A 169 26.35 3.97 17.13
CA THR A 169 26.99 4.20 18.43
C THR A 169 26.44 5.43 19.14
N ALA A 170 26.72 5.55 20.43
CA ALA A 170 26.30 6.73 21.22
C ALA A 170 26.84 8.05 20.67
N SER A 171 28.04 8.03 20.07
CA SER A 171 28.74 9.21 19.55
C SER A 171 28.45 9.51 18.08
N ALA A 172 28.05 8.50 17.29
CA ALA A 172 27.90 8.63 15.83
C ALA A 172 26.59 8.02 15.28
N GLY A 173 25.62 7.73 16.16
CA GLY A 173 24.34 7.14 15.81
C GLY A 173 23.17 8.12 15.89
N ARG A 174 22.00 7.63 15.53
CA ARG A 174 20.73 8.33 15.78
C ARG A 174 20.12 7.84 17.08
N PRO A 175 19.66 8.73 17.98
CA PRO A 175 19.01 8.36 19.23
C PRO A 175 17.69 7.62 18.98
N GLU A 176 17.18 7.01 20.02
CA GLU A 176 15.80 6.53 20.04
C GLU A 176 14.86 7.67 19.68
N THR A 177 13.87 7.40 18.83
CA THR A 177 12.99 8.44 18.27
C THR A 177 11.54 8.00 18.43
N GLU A 178 10.76 8.81 19.12
CA GLU A 178 9.31 8.62 19.19
C GLU A 178 8.63 9.28 17.99
N VAL A 179 7.66 8.57 17.42
CA VAL A 179 6.82 9.05 16.32
C VAL A 179 5.37 8.69 16.58
N VAL A 180 4.49 9.61 16.27
CA VAL A 180 3.04 9.42 16.33
C VAL A 180 2.55 9.01 14.95
N GLY A 181 1.65 8.05 14.88
CA GLY A 181 1.09 7.62 13.62
C GLY A 181 -0.36 7.17 13.72
N VAL A 182 -1.04 7.14 12.58
CA VAL A 182 -2.42 6.70 12.45
C VAL A 182 -2.45 5.41 11.64
N VAL A 183 -3.19 4.43 12.12
CA VAL A 183 -3.40 3.14 11.45
C VAL A 183 -4.16 3.35 10.14
N CYS A 184 -3.54 2.99 9.01
CA CYS A 184 -4.14 3.08 7.68
C CYS A 184 -4.75 1.77 7.21
N TRP A 185 -4.14 0.66 7.58
CA TRP A 185 -4.61 -0.69 7.26
C TRP A 185 -4.03 -1.69 8.25
N MET A 186 -4.74 -2.79 8.43
CA MET A 186 -4.31 -3.91 9.25
C MET A 186 -4.73 -5.22 8.61
N ARG A 187 -3.92 -6.26 8.77
CA ARG A 187 -4.23 -7.61 8.31
C ARG A 187 -3.67 -8.66 9.26
N GLU A 188 -4.37 -9.76 9.37
CA GLU A 188 -3.86 -10.94 10.10
C GLU A 188 -2.71 -11.58 9.32
N MET A 189 -1.76 -12.10 10.07
CA MET A 189 -0.64 -12.88 9.55
C MET A 189 -0.94 -14.38 9.68
N PRO A 190 -0.32 -15.22 8.84
CA PRO A 190 -0.43 -16.67 9.00
C PRO A 190 -0.04 -17.12 10.42
N LYS A 191 -0.78 -18.09 10.96
CA LYS A 191 -0.50 -18.64 12.28
C LYS A 191 0.88 -19.29 12.32
N GLY A 192 1.58 -19.15 13.48
CA GLY A 192 2.88 -19.77 13.74
C GLY A 192 4.08 -18.82 13.63
N GLY A 193 3.90 -17.58 13.19
CA GLY A 193 4.92 -16.53 13.24
C GLY A 193 5.01 -15.82 14.61
N PRO A 194 6.06 -15.00 14.83
CA PRO A 194 6.25 -14.25 16.08
C PRO A 194 5.25 -13.11 16.27
N PHE A 195 4.59 -12.67 15.18
CA PHE A 195 3.63 -11.58 15.18
C PHE A 195 2.30 -12.02 14.57
N ARG A 196 1.21 -11.44 15.10
CA ARG A 196 -0.16 -11.79 14.67
C ARG A 196 -0.68 -10.91 13.55
N PHE A 197 -0.19 -9.68 13.45
CA PHE A 197 -0.73 -8.67 12.55
C PHE A 197 0.37 -7.92 11.81
N ALA A 198 0.09 -7.53 10.57
CA ALA A 198 0.86 -6.55 9.82
C ALA A 198 0.02 -5.29 9.66
N THR A 199 0.62 -4.12 9.89
CA THR A 199 -0.08 -2.85 10.02
C THR A 199 0.65 -1.76 9.26
N GLY A 200 -0.06 -0.98 8.47
CA GLY A 200 0.47 0.23 7.82
C GLY A 200 0.11 1.47 8.60
N ILE A 201 1.09 2.30 8.87
CA ILE A 201 1.02 3.49 9.71
C ILE A 201 1.39 4.72 8.88
N GLN A 202 0.54 5.75 8.91
CA GLN A 202 0.87 7.08 8.42
C GLN A 202 1.36 7.95 9.57
N LEU A 203 2.58 8.47 9.47
CA LEU A 203 3.16 9.33 10.51
C LEU A 203 2.50 10.71 10.55
N ARG A 204 2.31 11.22 11.73
CA ARG A 204 1.84 12.56 12.05
C ARG A 204 2.96 13.32 12.75
N PHE A 205 3.21 14.54 12.30
CA PHE A 205 4.23 15.41 12.88
C PHE A 205 3.55 16.67 13.40
N ALA A 206 3.78 17.00 14.66
CA ALA A 206 3.24 18.22 15.26
C ALA A 206 3.90 19.49 14.69
N ASN A 207 5.16 19.36 14.22
CA ASN A 207 5.93 20.46 13.67
C ASN A 207 7.00 19.99 12.67
N MET A 208 7.66 20.97 12.02
CA MET A 208 8.71 20.69 11.03
C MET A 208 9.97 20.08 11.63
N GLU A 209 10.24 20.30 12.91
CA GLU A 209 11.42 19.74 13.58
C GLU A 209 11.28 18.22 13.76
N GLU A 210 10.12 17.74 14.20
CA GLU A 210 9.83 16.30 14.28
C GLU A 210 9.95 15.63 12.92
N ARG A 211 9.39 16.26 11.89
CA ARG A 211 9.50 15.78 10.51
C ARG A 211 10.95 15.68 10.07
N LYS A 212 11.76 16.69 10.37
CA LYS A 212 13.19 16.71 10.06
C LYS A 212 13.94 15.60 10.80
N LYS A 213 13.66 15.40 12.10
CA LYS A 213 14.24 14.30 12.89
C LYS A 213 13.95 12.94 12.24
N MET A 214 12.73 12.72 11.80
CA MET A 214 12.36 11.48 11.11
C MET A 214 13.08 11.32 9.76
N GLN A 215 13.18 12.37 8.95
CA GLN A 215 13.92 12.34 7.68
C GLN A 215 15.41 12.01 7.90
N GLU A 216 16.02 12.61 8.92
CA GLU A 216 17.41 12.31 9.28
C GLU A 216 17.58 10.87 9.78
N TYR A 217 16.61 10.35 10.54
CA TYR A 217 16.60 8.96 10.98
C TYR A 217 16.53 8.02 9.77
N VAL A 218 15.61 8.25 8.85
CA VAL A 218 15.43 7.45 7.61
C VAL A 218 16.68 7.50 6.72
N ALA A 219 17.28 8.67 6.55
CA ALA A 219 18.53 8.83 5.79
C ALA A 219 19.69 8.04 6.43
N TYR A 220 19.77 8.02 7.75
CA TYR A 220 20.77 7.24 8.47
C TYR A 220 20.54 5.72 8.32
N VAL A 221 19.29 5.26 8.42
CA VAL A 221 18.91 3.85 8.16
C VAL A 221 19.36 3.45 6.76
N LYS A 222 19.05 4.25 5.75
CA LYS A 222 19.44 4.00 4.36
C LYS A 222 20.95 3.79 4.22
N THR A 223 21.73 4.68 4.79
CA THR A 223 23.19 4.60 4.74
C THR A 223 23.74 3.38 5.48
N ARG A 224 23.20 3.11 6.68
CA ARG A 224 23.70 2.05 7.57
C ARG A 224 23.41 0.65 7.02
N TYR A 225 22.27 0.45 6.42
CA TYR A 225 21.82 -0.84 5.87
C TYR A 225 22.08 -0.98 4.36
N LYS A 226 22.71 0.02 3.72
CA LYS A 226 23.03 0.03 2.28
C LYS A 226 21.82 -0.23 1.38
N LEU A 227 20.69 0.39 1.73
CA LEU A 227 19.40 0.24 1.05
C LEU A 227 19.21 1.22 -0.11
#